data_7060afcf578760f06d9f6881a15287d7
#
_entry.id   7060afcf578760f06d9f6881a15287d7
#
_cell.length_a   1.000
_cell.length_b   1.000
_cell.length_c   1.000
_cell.angle_alpha   90.00
_cell.angle_beta   90.00
_cell.angle_gamma   90.00
#
_symmetry.space_group_name_H-M   'P 1'
#
loop_
_entity.id
_entity.type
_entity.pdbx_description
1 polymer ?
#
loop_
_entity_poly.entity_id
_entity_poly.type
_entity_poly.pdbx_seq_one_letter_code
_entity_poly.pdbx_strand_id
1 'polypeptide(L)'
;MFLVAGSYFFWRALTSPYKGFTQPSKLVEVHKGLRTSTILRHLQQEGVVRDEYVPLIYMKLVRRGDSLKAGVYDFSKPMSAADVLEKLVRGDVVFKSVTVREGLDRFAVGLLFAADGLGKPDEWDKATADPESIRDIAPGAKTLEGYLFPDSYKFSPGTPVKTIVAAMVANFRKHFGPEMAFITTGLDVHQTVTLASIVETEAQRPEERPVIASVYLNRLRKHMLLGADPTVIYALKLANRWDGNIRKADLQIDSPYNTYRFPNLPPGPIANPGLASLRAAVAPAKSDFLYFVARHDGTHAFATNVNDHNRNVQIYQVQWYRNQHQAASK
;
A
#
# COMPACT_ATOMS: atom_id res chain seq x y z
N MET A 1 -61.75 10.06 -9.68
CA MET A 1 -61.28 10.92 -8.59
C MET A 1 -60.27 10.20 -7.66
N PHE A 2 -60.56 9.00 -7.16
CA PHE A 2 -59.64 8.27 -6.24
C PHE A 2 -58.27 7.92 -6.83
N LEU A 3 -58.16 7.54 -8.11
CA LEU A 3 -56.88 7.21 -8.73
C LEU A 3 -55.95 8.43 -8.85
N VAL A 4 -56.45 9.61 -9.17
CA VAL A 4 -55.65 10.84 -9.27
C VAL A 4 -55.16 11.28 -7.90
N ALA A 5 -56.02 11.20 -6.87
CA ALA A 5 -55.59 11.49 -5.49
C ALA A 5 -54.53 10.52 -5.00
N GLY A 6 -54.69 9.20 -5.26
CA GLY A 6 -53.68 8.18 -4.89
C GLY A 6 -52.36 8.40 -5.58
N SER A 7 -52.34 8.73 -6.87
CA SER A 7 -51.11 9.05 -7.62
C SER A 7 -50.41 10.30 -7.07
N TYR A 8 -51.15 11.32 -6.68
CA TYR A 8 -50.61 12.54 -6.07
C TYR A 8 -49.92 12.25 -4.72
N PHE A 9 -50.57 11.50 -3.83
CA PHE A 9 -50.01 11.12 -2.54
C PHE A 9 -48.79 10.25 -2.67
N PHE A 10 -48.80 9.27 -3.60
CA PHE A 10 -47.65 8.44 -3.91
C PHE A 10 -46.47 9.28 -4.40
N TRP A 11 -46.71 10.17 -5.36
CA TRP A 11 -45.65 11.04 -5.90
C TRP A 11 -45.09 11.98 -4.85
N ARG A 12 -45.95 12.57 -4.04
CA ARG A 12 -45.55 13.41 -2.91
C ARG A 12 -44.72 12.64 -1.89
N ALA A 13 -45.09 11.42 -1.54
CA ALA A 13 -44.33 10.57 -0.61
C ALA A 13 -42.97 10.19 -1.19
N LEU A 14 -42.89 9.96 -2.51
CA LEU A 14 -41.66 9.63 -3.20
C LEU A 14 -40.68 10.82 -3.30
N THR A 15 -41.19 12.03 -3.50
CA THR A 15 -40.38 13.23 -3.79
C THR A 15 -40.18 14.17 -2.60
N SER A 16 -40.92 13.97 -1.48
CA SER A 16 -40.74 14.82 -0.29
C SER A 16 -39.45 14.46 0.44
N PRO A 17 -38.58 15.46 0.74
CA PRO A 17 -37.36 15.23 1.51
C PRO A 17 -37.67 14.70 2.91
N TYR A 18 -36.81 13.79 3.39
CA TYR A 18 -36.90 13.19 4.72
C TYR A 18 -35.53 13.00 5.33
N LYS A 19 -35.41 13.17 6.66
CA LYS A 19 -34.27 12.87 7.48
C LYS A 19 -34.75 12.47 8.87
N GLY A 20 -34.75 11.19 9.18
CA GLY A 20 -35.24 10.62 10.43
C GLY A 20 -34.15 10.39 11.49
N PHE A 21 -32.95 10.87 11.28
CA PHE A 21 -31.81 10.78 12.21
C PHE A 21 -31.30 12.18 12.58
N THR A 22 -30.70 12.30 13.78
CA THR A 22 -30.28 13.60 14.36
C THR A 22 -28.83 13.96 14.05
N GLN A 23 -27.99 12.98 13.68
CA GLN A 23 -26.57 13.20 13.38
C GLN A 23 -26.41 14.12 12.14
N PRO A 24 -25.31 14.93 12.09
CA PRO A 24 -25.01 15.74 10.90
C PRO A 24 -24.89 14.89 9.63
N SER A 25 -24.27 13.70 9.73
CA SER A 25 -24.10 12.72 8.67
C SER A 25 -24.32 11.32 9.22
N LYS A 26 -24.89 10.42 8.40
CA LYS A 26 -25.09 9.03 8.73
C LYS A 26 -24.57 8.13 7.63
N LEU A 27 -23.62 7.26 7.97
CA LEU A 27 -23.12 6.24 7.08
C LEU A 27 -24.00 5.00 7.19
N VAL A 28 -24.50 4.51 6.06
CA VAL A 28 -25.30 3.29 5.97
C VAL A 28 -24.66 2.32 4.99
N GLU A 29 -24.40 1.10 5.45
CA GLU A 29 -23.82 0.05 4.61
C GLU A 29 -24.91 -0.79 3.95
N VAL A 30 -24.80 -0.95 2.64
CA VAL A 30 -25.61 -1.84 1.82
C VAL A 30 -24.77 -3.04 1.40
N HIS A 31 -25.06 -4.20 1.97
CA HIS A 31 -24.29 -5.42 1.69
C HIS A 31 -24.62 -6.00 0.32
N LYS A 32 -23.61 -6.63 -0.31
CA LYS A 32 -23.77 -7.31 -1.60
C LYS A 32 -24.73 -8.51 -1.50
N GLY A 33 -25.60 -8.66 -2.50
CA GLY A 33 -26.52 -9.81 -2.60
C GLY A 33 -27.83 -9.64 -1.84
N LEU A 34 -28.06 -8.53 -1.15
CA LEU A 34 -29.35 -8.26 -0.51
C LEU A 34 -30.43 -7.96 -1.54
N ARG A 35 -31.68 -8.39 -1.24
CA ARG A 35 -32.87 -8.03 -2.03
C ARG A 35 -33.20 -6.56 -1.83
N THR A 36 -33.75 -5.88 -2.85
CA THR A 36 -34.19 -4.49 -2.80
C THR A 36 -35.05 -4.20 -1.59
N SER A 37 -36.03 -5.08 -1.27
CA SER A 37 -36.92 -4.93 -0.10
C SER A 37 -36.15 -4.92 1.22
N THR A 38 -35.12 -5.77 1.36
CA THR A 38 -34.26 -5.82 2.56
C THR A 38 -33.44 -4.55 2.72
N ILE A 39 -32.88 -4.04 1.60
CA ILE A 39 -32.12 -2.78 1.58
C ILE A 39 -33.02 -1.62 2.01
N LEU A 40 -34.22 -1.51 1.45
CA LEU A 40 -35.16 -0.41 1.75
C LEU A 40 -35.67 -0.45 3.20
N ARG A 41 -35.93 -1.65 3.74
CA ARG A 41 -36.23 -1.84 5.17
C ARG A 41 -35.09 -1.37 6.06
N HIS A 42 -33.87 -1.72 5.74
CA HIS A 42 -32.69 -1.25 6.46
C HIS A 42 -32.57 0.28 6.42
N LEU A 43 -32.76 0.89 5.24
CA LEU A 43 -32.75 2.35 5.10
C LEU A 43 -33.88 3.05 5.89
N GLN A 44 -35.04 2.40 6.03
CA GLN A 44 -36.12 2.89 6.89
C GLN A 44 -35.74 2.83 8.37
N GLN A 45 -35.18 1.71 8.83
CA GLN A 45 -34.68 1.53 10.21
C GLN A 45 -33.63 2.55 10.58
N GLU A 46 -32.75 2.89 9.61
CA GLU A 46 -31.70 3.89 9.75
C GLU A 46 -32.22 5.34 9.62
N GLY A 47 -33.52 5.53 9.34
CA GLY A 47 -34.13 6.85 9.20
C GLY A 47 -33.76 7.61 7.92
N VAL A 48 -33.25 6.90 6.91
CA VAL A 48 -32.87 7.48 5.61
C VAL A 48 -34.09 7.66 4.72
N VAL A 49 -35.01 6.70 4.74
CA VAL A 49 -36.31 6.81 4.07
C VAL A 49 -37.45 6.73 5.10
N ARG A 50 -38.58 7.34 4.79
CA ARG A 50 -39.72 7.39 5.71
C ARG A 50 -40.42 6.04 5.85
N ASP A 51 -40.52 5.30 4.75
CA ASP A 51 -41.09 3.96 4.67
C ASP A 51 -40.43 3.14 3.56
N GLU A 52 -40.55 1.80 3.62
CA GLU A 52 -39.95 0.89 2.64
C GLU A 52 -40.83 0.67 1.39
N TYR A 53 -42.13 0.94 1.45
CA TYR A 53 -43.07 0.50 0.44
C TYR A 53 -43.12 1.41 -0.77
N VAL A 54 -43.16 2.75 -0.57
CA VAL A 54 -43.18 3.72 -1.68
C VAL A 54 -41.96 3.56 -2.60
N PRO A 55 -40.70 3.56 -2.11
CA PRO A 55 -39.54 3.33 -2.96
C PRO A 55 -39.53 1.92 -3.57
N LEU A 56 -40.03 0.89 -2.86
CA LEU A 56 -40.11 -0.47 -3.40
C LEU A 56 -41.06 -0.57 -4.60
N ILE A 57 -42.26 0.06 -4.50
CA ILE A 57 -43.23 0.12 -5.59
C ILE A 57 -42.63 0.88 -6.79
N TYR A 58 -42.00 2.00 -6.54
CA TYR A 58 -41.31 2.78 -7.58
C TYR A 58 -40.24 1.96 -8.32
N MET A 59 -39.40 1.25 -7.60
CA MET A 59 -38.40 0.36 -8.20
C MET A 59 -39.04 -0.73 -9.06
N LYS A 60 -40.14 -1.34 -8.60
CA LYS A 60 -40.82 -2.42 -9.34
C LYS A 60 -41.56 -1.94 -10.60
N LEU A 61 -42.16 -0.75 -10.56
CA LEU A 61 -43.01 -0.26 -11.63
C LEU A 61 -42.25 0.60 -12.65
N VAL A 62 -41.35 1.48 -12.18
CA VAL A 62 -40.72 2.51 -12.99
C VAL A 62 -39.28 2.16 -13.33
N ARG A 63 -38.52 1.62 -12.37
CA ARG A 63 -37.09 1.32 -12.53
C ARG A 63 -36.83 -0.18 -12.65
N ARG A 64 -37.62 -0.87 -13.46
CA ARG A 64 -37.46 -2.30 -13.73
C ARG A 64 -36.10 -2.57 -14.34
N GLY A 65 -35.32 -3.45 -13.70
CA GLY A 65 -33.97 -3.81 -14.15
C GLY A 65 -32.83 -3.05 -13.48
N ASP A 66 -33.13 -1.93 -12.81
CA ASP A 66 -32.12 -1.24 -12.00
C ASP A 66 -31.79 -2.05 -10.73
N SER A 67 -30.52 -2.06 -10.33
CA SER A 67 -30.08 -2.69 -9.09
C SER A 67 -29.49 -1.65 -8.15
N LEU A 68 -29.80 -1.78 -6.86
CA LEU A 68 -29.18 -0.99 -5.81
C LEU A 68 -27.78 -1.54 -5.56
N LYS A 69 -26.76 -0.70 -5.74
CA LYS A 69 -25.36 -1.12 -5.61
C LYS A 69 -24.97 -1.26 -4.14
N ALA A 70 -24.16 -2.25 -3.83
CA ALA A 70 -23.58 -2.45 -2.51
C ALA A 70 -22.49 -1.41 -2.24
N GLY A 71 -22.31 -1.05 -0.95
CA GLY A 71 -21.29 -0.11 -0.49
C GLY A 71 -21.76 0.72 0.69
N VAL A 72 -20.91 1.59 1.18
CA VAL A 72 -21.23 2.53 2.27
C VAL A 72 -21.66 3.87 1.69
N TYR A 73 -22.84 4.33 2.06
CA TYR A 73 -23.44 5.58 1.60
C TYR A 73 -23.49 6.60 2.73
N ASP A 74 -23.14 7.83 2.42
CA ASP A 74 -23.29 8.96 3.33
C ASP A 74 -24.59 9.73 3.07
N PHE A 75 -25.37 9.91 4.14
CA PHE A 75 -26.59 10.71 4.16
C PHE A 75 -26.42 11.87 5.13
N SER A 76 -26.08 13.05 4.62
CA SER A 76 -25.81 14.25 5.43
C SER A 76 -26.94 15.29 5.41
N LYS A 77 -27.82 15.22 4.42
CA LYS A 77 -28.93 16.17 4.22
C LYS A 77 -30.27 15.45 4.05
N PRO A 78 -31.41 16.14 4.27
CA PRO A 78 -32.70 15.58 3.91
C PRO A 78 -32.74 15.22 2.42
N MET A 79 -33.17 14.01 2.09
CA MET A 79 -33.30 13.51 0.72
C MET A 79 -34.67 12.92 0.50
N SER A 80 -35.19 13.02 -0.73
CA SER A 80 -36.38 12.29 -1.10
C SER A 80 -36.08 10.80 -1.32
N ALA A 81 -37.10 9.94 -1.23
CA ALA A 81 -36.93 8.52 -1.51
C ALA A 81 -36.41 8.28 -2.94
N ALA A 82 -36.82 9.11 -3.90
CA ALA A 82 -36.34 9.07 -5.28
C ALA A 82 -34.83 9.39 -5.36
N ASP A 83 -34.34 10.43 -4.64
CA ASP A 83 -32.92 10.81 -4.63
C ASP A 83 -32.08 9.75 -3.94
N VAL A 84 -32.60 9.14 -2.86
CA VAL A 84 -31.93 8.01 -2.18
C VAL A 84 -31.75 6.83 -3.14
N LEU A 85 -32.84 6.45 -3.86
CA LEU A 85 -32.75 5.38 -4.85
C LEU A 85 -31.77 5.71 -5.97
N GLU A 86 -31.80 6.93 -6.50
CA GLU A 86 -30.87 7.38 -7.53
C GLU A 86 -29.41 7.27 -7.06
N LYS A 87 -29.14 7.71 -5.82
CA LYS A 87 -27.82 7.59 -5.19
C LYS A 87 -27.35 6.13 -5.11
N LEU A 88 -28.24 5.20 -4.73
CA LEU A 88 -27.91 3.78 -4.63
C LEU A 88 -27.74 3.12 -6.03
N VAL A 89 -28.56 3.48 -7.01
CA VAL A 89 -28.45 2.98 -8.39
C VAL A 89 -27.15 3.45 -9.05
N ARG A 90 -26.77 4.72 -8.87
CA ARG A 90 -25.47 5.24 -9.33
C ARG A 90 -24.31 4.60 -8.61
N GLY A 91 -24.49 4.23 -7.33
CA GLY A 91 -23.42 3.73 -6.47
C GLY A 91 -22.51 4.86 -5.97
N ASP A 92 -23.13 5.99 -5.56
CA ASP A 92 -22.43 7.12 -4.96
C ASP A 92 -21.99 6.77 -3.53
N VAL A 93 -21.09 5.80 -3.42
CA VAL A 93 -20.54 5.28 -2.17
C VAL A 93 -19.40 6.15 -1.65
N VAL A 94 -19.23 6.13 -0.34
CA VAL A 94 -18.09 6.77 0.32
C VAL A 94 -16.85 5.90 0.13
N PHE A 95 -15.77 6.53 -0.29
CA PHE A 95 -14.45 5.90 -0.35
C PHE A 95 -13.48 6.65 0.54
N LYS A 96 -12.62 5.90 1.20
CA LYS A 96 -11.36 6.37 1.75
C LYS A 96 -10.29 6.18 0.69
N SER A 97 -9.50 7.22 0.44
CA SER A 97 -8.38 7.17 -0.52
C SER A 97 -7.07 7.14 0.26
N VAL A 98 -6.36 6.04 0.20
CA VAL A 98 -5.08 5.82 0.89
C VAL A 98 -3.99 5.71 -0.16
N THR A 99 -2.99 6.58 -0.08
CA THR A 99 -1.82 6.53 -0.96
C THR A 99 -0.65 5.86 -0.25
N VAL A 100 -0.30 4.67 -0.72
CA VAL A 100 0.85 3.91 -0.25
C VAL A 100 2.07 4.31 -1.07
N ARG A 101 3.04 4.95 -0.42
CA ARG A 101 4.31 5.34 -1.05
C ARG A 101 5.24 4.14 -1.18
N GLU A 102 6.14 4.22 -2.14
CA GLU A 102 7.23 3.27 -2.32
C GLU A 102 8.12 3.24 -1.06
N GLY A 103 8.72 2.10 -0.77
CA GLY A 103 9.64 1.93 0.35
C GLY A 103 9.01 1.73 1.74
N LEU A 104 7.67 1.75 1.86
CA LEU A 104 7.01 1.38 3.11
C LEU A 104 7.07 -0.15 3.32
N ASP A 105 7.38 -0.57 4.55
CA ASP A 105 7.24 -1.97 4.95
C ASP A 105 5.77 -2.34 5.23
N ARG A 106 5.45 -3.62 5.33
CA ARG A 106 4.09 -4.13 5.54
C ARG A 106 3.44 -3.60 6.82
N PHE A 107 4.23 -3.29 7.86
CA PHE A 107 3.73 -2.74 9.12
C PHE A 107 3.31 -1.29 8.95
N ALA A 108 4.15 -0.48 8.28
CA ALA A 108 3.84 0.91 7.97
C ALA A 108 2.63 1.02 7.02
N VAL A 109 2.49 0.11 6.05
CA VAL A 109 1.30 0.01 5.20
C VAL A 109 0.05 -0.26 6.06
N GLY A 110 0.10 -1.23 6.97
CA GLY A 110 -1.02 -1.55 7.86
C GLY A 110 -1.43 -0.38 8.74
N LEU A 111 -0.46 0.32 9.33
CA LEU A 111 -0.71 1.51 10.15
C LEU A 111 -1.34 2.65 9.33
N LEU A 112 -0.90 2.84 8.08
CA LEU A 112 -1.43 3.86 7.19
C LEU A 112 -2.92 3.63 6.89
N PHE A 113 -3.32 2.40 6.57
CA PHE A 113 -4.73 2.05 6.35
C PHE A 113 -5.55 2.09 7.63
N ALA A 114 -4.98 1.64 8.76
CA ALA A 114 -5.66 1.67 10.05
C ALA A 114 -5.96 3.12 10.52
N ALA A 115 -5.08 4.07 10.24
CA ALA A 115 -5.29 5.49 10.53
C ALA A 115 -6.50 6.07 9.78
N ASP A 116 -6.82 5.53 8.60
CA ASP A 116 -8.01 5.89 7.83
C ASP A 116 -9.25 5.04 8.17
N GLY A 117 -9.19 4.21 9.22
CA GLY A 117 -10.28 3.36 9.67
C GLY A 117 -10.55 2.14 8.75
N LEU A 118 -9.56 1.71 8.00
CA LEU A 118 -9.60 0.53 7.13
C LEU A 118 -8.88 -0.64 7.79
N GLY A 119 -9.52 -1.22 8.81
CA GLY A 119 -9.00 -2.32 9.62
C GLY A 119 -8.19 -1.87 10.84
N LYS A 120 -7.75 -2.84 11.63
CA LYS A 120 -6.88 -2.64 12.81
C LYS A 120 -5.46 -3.13 12.51
N PRO A 121 -4.43 -2.61 13.20
CA PRO A 121 -3.04 -3.03 12.97
C PRO A 121 -2.82 -4.53 13.06
N ASP A 122 -3.43 -5.21 14.04
CA ASP A 122 -3.33 -6.67 14.21
C ASP A 122 -4.01 -7.47 13.09
N GLU A 123 -5.07 -6.94 12.48
CA GLU A 123 -5.71 -7.55 11.31
C GLU A 123 -4.79 -7.46 10.08
N TRP A 124 -4.10 -6.32 9.92
CA TRP A 124 -3.11 -6.12 8.87
C TRP A 124 -1.91 -7.04 9.05
N ASP A 125 -1.37 -7.15 10.27
CA ASP A 125 -0.25 -8.05 10.55
C ASP A 125 -0.59 -9.49 10.19
N LYS A 126 -1.76 -9.98 10.59
CA LYS A 126 -2.24 -11.33 10.27
C LYS A 126 -2.45 -11.53 8.77
N ALA A 127 -3.09 -10.56 8.09
CA ALA A 127 -3.39 -10.68 6.67
C ALA A 127 -2.13 -10.64 5.80
N THR A 128 -1.09 -9.91 6.21
CA THR A 128 0.17 -9.77 5.47
C THR A 128 1.23 -10.80 5.88
N ALA A 129 1.02 -11.54 6.98
CA ALA A 129 1.89 -12.65 7.39
C ALA A 129 1.68 -13.92 6.57
N ASP A 130 0.55 -14.05 5.87
CA ASP A 130 0.23 -15.23 5.05
C ASP A 130 0.62 -15.00 3.59
N PRO A 131 1.67 -15.71 3.05
CA PRO A 131 2.15 -15.54 1.68
C PRO A 131 1.34 -16.32 0.65
N GLU A 132 0.23 -16.96 0.99
CA GLU A 132 -0.48 -17.89 0.11
C GLU A 132 -0.81 -17.28 -1.26
N SER A 133 -1.18 -15.99 -1.29
CA SER A 133 -1.54 -15.27 -2.53
C SER A 133 -0.40 -15.07 -3.53
N ILE A 134 0.85 -15.41 -3.15
CA ILE A 134 2.05 -15.27 -4.00
C ILE A 134 2.88 -16.56 -4.12
N ARG A 135 2.42 -17.68 -3.55
CA ARG A 135 3.19 -18.93 -3.52
C ARG A 135 3.57 -19.46 -4.89
N ASP A 136 2.75 -19.25 -5.88
CA ASP A 136 2.98 -19.65 -7.26
C ASP A 136 4.16 -18.92 -7.93
N ILE A 137 4.42 -17.67 -7.53
CA ILE A 137 5.52 -16.85 -8.08
C ILE A 137 6.72 -16.72 -7.13
N ALA A 138 6.50 -16.90 -5.84
CA ALA A 138 7.51 -16.75 -4.80
C ALA A 138 7.34 -17.80 -3.69
N PRO A 139 7.61 -19.11 -3.99
CA PRO A 139 7.38 -20.19 -3.01
C PRO A 139 8.24 -20.05 -1.73
N GLY A 140 9.35 -19.31 -1.80
CA GLY A 140 10.24 -19.03 -0.67
C GLY A 140 9.75 -17.92 0.27
N ALA A 141 8.76 -17.14 -0.13
CA ALA A 141 8.26 -16.02 0.66
C ALA A 141 7.66 -16.50 1.99
N LYS A 142 7.95 -15.75 3.07
CA LYS A 142 7.42 -16.03 4.42
C LYS A 142 6.24 -15.12 4.77
N THR A 143 6.13 -13.97 4.12
CA THR A 143 5.09 -12.96 4.30
C THR A 143 4.82 -12.27 2.96
N LEU A 144 3.88 -11.33 2.94
CA LEU A 144 3.62 -10.46 1.78
C LEU A 144 4.49 -9.20 1.75
N GLU A 145 5.56 -9.12 2.57
CA GLU A 145 6.54 -8.02 2.47
C GLU A 145 7.16 -7.99 1.07
N GLY A 146 7.15 -6.80 0.45
CA GLY A 146 7.62 -6.60 -0.92
C GLY A 146 6.55 -6.80 -2.00
N TYR A 147 5.37 -7.31 -1.65
CA TYR A 147 4.30 -7.67 -2.59
C TYR A 147 3.03 -6.82 -2.45
N LEU A 148 3.03 -5.85 -1.51
CA LEU A 148 1.96 -4.88 -1.34
C LEU A 148 2.26 -3.65 -2.21
N PHE A 149 1.88 -3.69 -3.48
CA PHE A 149 2.33 -2.71 -4.48
C PHE A 149 1.96 -1.27 -4.07
N PRO A 150 2.92 -0.32 -4.13
CA PRO A 150 2.66 1.10 -3.88
C PRO A 150 1.75 1.71 -4.93
N ASP A 151 0.63 2.31 -4.50
CA ASP A 151 -0.33 3.00 -5.37
C ASP A 151 -1.34 3.77 -4.50
N SER A 152 -2.27 4.49 -5.16
CA SER A 152 -3.43 5.09 -4.51
C SER A 152 -4.63 4.17 -4.57
N TYR A 153 -5.09 3.72 -3.41
CA TYR A 153 -6.20 2.78 -3.25
C TYR A 153 -7.45 3.47 -2.74
N LYS A 154 -8.61 3.05 -3.25
CA LYS A 154 -9.91 3.55 -2.81
C LYS A 154 -10.76 2.40 -2.30
N PHE A 155 -11.12 2.43 -1.03
CA PHE A 155 -11.96 1.42 -0.40
C PHE A 155 -13.08 2.07 0.41
N SER A 156 -14.25 1.42 0.45
CA SER A 156 -15.32 1.82 1.34
C SER A 156 -14.97 1.48 2.80
N PRO A 157 -15.41 2.29 3.78
CA PRO A 157 -15.38 1.89 5.19
C PRO A 157 -15.97 0.50 5.38
N GLY A 158 -15.37 -0.30 6.28
CA GLY A 158 -15.80 -1.68 6.51
C GLY A 158 -15.29 -2.72 5.51
N THR A 159 -14.54 -2.31 4.46
CA THR A 159 -13.90 -3.28 3.55
C THR A 159 -12.95 -4.19 4.34
N PRO A 160 -13.10 -5.54 4.28
CA PRO A 160 -12.22 -6.46 4.99
C PRO A 160 -10.75 -6.28 4.59
N VAL A 161 -9.83 -6.29 5.56
CA VAL A 161 -8.39 -6.12 5.31
C VAL A 161 -7.87 -7.12 4.28
N LYS A 162 -8.31 -8.37 4.32
CA LYS A 162 -7.93 -9.39 3.31
C LYS A 162 -8.28 -8.98 1.88
N THR A 163 -9.41 -8.29 1.69
CA THR A 163 -9.81 -7.77 0.36
C THR A 163 -8.88 -6.65 -0.11
N ILE A 164 -8.46 -5.77 0.81
CA ILE A 164 -7.51 -4.69 0.52
C ILE A 164 -6.15 -5.28 0.16
N VAL A 165 -5.63 -6.20 0.97
CA VAL A 165 -4.36 -6.90 0.74
C VAL A 165 -4.39 -7.64 -0.60
N ALA A 166 -5.47 -8.36 -0.92
CA ALA A 166 -5.62 -9.04 -2.19
C ALA A 166 -5.58 -8.07 -3.39
N ALA A 167 -6.18 -6.88 -3.26
CA ALA A 167 -6.12 -5.85 -4.30
C ALA A 167 -4.68 -5.32 -4.48
N MET A 168 -3.93 -5.14 -3.39
CA MET A 168 -2.53 -4.70 -3.45
C MET A 168 -1.63 -5.75 -4.11
N VAL A 169 -1.81 -7.03 -3.79
CA VAL A 169 -1.10 -8.14 -4.44
C VAL A 169 -1.48 -8.28 -5.90
N ALA A 170 -2.77 -8.13 -6.24
CA ALA A 170 -3.21 -8.13 -7.63
C ALA A 170 -2.58 -6.98 -8.43
N ASN A 171 -2.42 -5.81 -7.81
CA ASN A 171 -1.75 -4.67 -8.42
C ASN A 171 -0.25 -4.93 -8.61
N PHE A 172 0.43 -5.59 -7.66
CA PHE A 172 1.79 -6.07 -7.82
C PHE A 172 1.91 -6.99 -9.04
N ARG A 173 1.05 -8.00 -9.15
CA ARG A 173 1.03 -8.93 -10.29
C ARG A 173 0.79 -8.24 -11.62
N LYS A 174 -0.10 -7.25 -11.64
CA LYS A 174 -0.41 -6.45 -12.83
C LYS A 174 0.80 -5.68 -13.33
N HIS A 175 1.55 -5.05 -12.43
CA HIS A 175 2.66 -4.17 -12.78
C HIS A 175 3.99 -4.90 -12.94
N PHE A 176 4.27 -5.90 -12.11
CA PHE A 176 5.52 -6.63 -12.14
C PHE A 176 5.45 -7.95 -12.91
N GLY A 177 4.26 -8.55 -13.08
CA GLY A 177 4.10 -9.81 -13.82
C GLY A 177 4.76 -9.82 -15.20
N PRO A 178 4.58 -8.79 -16.03
CA PRO A 178 5.25 -8.72 -17.34
C PRO A 178 6.78 -8.65 -17.25
N GLU A 179 7.33 -8.03 -16.20
CA GLU A 179 8.77 -7.85 -16.02
C GLU A 179 9.47 -9.15 -15.56
N MET A 180 8.75 -10.07 -14.93
CA MET A 180 9.32 -11.33 -14.43
C MET A 180 9.99 -12.16 -15.53
N ALA A 181 9.46 -12.12 -16.75
CA ALA A 181 10.00 -12.83 -17.89
C ALA A 181 11.38 -12.31 -18.36
N PHE A 182 11.76 -11.11 -17.91
CA PHE A 182 13.01 -10.46 -18.29
C PHE A 182 14.08 -10.51 -17.20
N ILE A 183 13.91 -11.32 -16.15
CA ILE A 183 14.93 -11.49 -15.11
C ILE A 183 16.16 -12.16 -15.72
N THR A 184 17.25 -11.39 -15.88
CA THR A 184 18.52 -11.85 -16.49
C THR A 184 19.63 -12.07 -15.48
N THR A 185 19.36 -11.82 -14.20
CA THR A 185 20.36 -11.79 -13.11
C THR A 185 20.72 -13.17 -12.57
N GLY A 186 19.91 -14.19 -12.85
CA GLY A 186 20.00 -15.53 -12.26
C GLY A 186 19.28 -15.65 -10.90
N LEU A 187 18.64 -14.57 -10.44
CA LEU A 187 17.81 -14.55 -9.23
C LEU A 187 16.40 -15.07 -9.56
N ASP A 188 15.77 -15.75 -8.61
CA ASP A 188 14.33 -16.03 -8.70
C ASP A 188 13.50 -14.77 -8.42
N VAL A 189 12.17 -14.89 -8.53
CA VAL A 189 11.25 -13.75 -8.32
C VAL A 189 11.39 -13.20 -6.90
N HIS A 190 11.45 -14.07 -5.87
CA HIS A 190 11.55 -13.65 -4.48
C HIS A 190 12.87 -12.91 -4.20
N GLN A 191 13.96 -13.43 -4.70
CA GLN A 191 15.28 -12.81 -4.61
C GLN A 191 15.34 -11.48 -5.35
N THR A 192 14.70 -11.39 -6.53
CA THR A 192 14.60 -10.15 -7.32
C THR A 192 13.82 -9.08 -6.56
N VAL A 193 12.67 -9.41 -5.96
CA VAL A 193 11.89 -8.48 -5.13
C VAL A 193 12.67 -8.09 -3.87
N THR A 194 13.42 -9.03 -3.28
CA THR A 194 14.28 -8.75 -2.13
C THR A 194 15.36 -7.72 -2.49
N LEU A 195 16.06 -7.93 -3.60
CA LEU A 195 17.05 -6.95 -4.10
C LEU A 195 16.40 -5.61 -4.40
N ALA A 196 15.23 -5.60 -5.07
CA ALA A 196 14.49 -4.38 -5.38
C ALA A 196 14.12 -3.59 -4.12
N SER A 197 13.74 -4.27 -3.03
CA SER A 197 13.39 -3.62 -1.77
C SER A 197 14.59 -2.94 -1.10
N ILE A 198 15.79 -3.51 -1.23
CA ILE A 198 17.03 -2.89 -0.75
C ILE A 198 17.35 -1.67 -1.62
N VAL A 199 17.29 -1.81 -2.96
CA VAL A 199 17.52 -0.70 -3.90
C VAL A 199 16.54 0.46 -3.65
N GLU A 200 15.26 0.15 -3.37
CA GLU A 200 14.24 1.17 -3.06
C GLU A 200 14.59 2.00 -1.83
N THR A 201 15.11 1.36 -0.81
CA THR A 201 15.43 2.03 0.46
C THR A 201 16.78 2.75 0.46
N GLU A 202 17.66 2.47 -0.51
CA GLU A 202 18.95 3.13 -0.68
C GLU A 202 18.91 4.29 -1.67
N ALA A 203 18.23 4.11 -2.80
CA ALA A 203 18.27 5.06 -3.90
C ALA A 203 17.41 6.30 -3.64
N GLN A 204 18.02 7.47 -3.56
CA GLN A 204 17.31 8.74 -3.53
C GLN A 204 16.99 9.27 -4.95
N ARG A 205 17.84 8.98 -5.94
CA ARG A 205 17.67 9.37 -7.33
C ARG A 205 17.20 8.19 -8.17
N PRO A 206 16.11 8.33 -8.94
CA PRO A 206 15.60 7.25 -9.79
C PRO A 206 16.63 6.66 -10.76
N GLU A 207 17.48 7.51 -11.34
CA GLU A 207 18.50 7.14 -12.30
C GLU A 207 19.65 6.31 -11.73
N GLU A 208 19.85 6.32 -10.42
CA GLU A 208 20.90 5.53 -9.76
C GLU A 208 20.44 4.11 -9.40
N ARG A 209 19.14 3.81 -9.39
CA ARG A 209 18.62 2.48 -9.04
C ARG A 209 19.28 1.33 -9.81
N PRO A 210 19.43 1.40 -11.15
CA PRO A 210 20.12 0.32 -11.89
C PRO A 210 21.58 0.14 -11.51
N VAL A 211 22.29 1.22 -11.18
CA VAL A 211 23.69 1.18 -10.76
C VAL A 211 23.81 0.61 -9.36
N ILE A 212 22.97 1.04 -8.41
CA ILE A 212 22.93 0.49 -7.04
C ILE A 212 22.60 -1.01 -7.08
N ALA A 213 21.61 -1.42 -7.90
CA ALA A 213 21.31 -2.85 -8.11
C ALA A 213 22.52 -3.62 -8.61
N SER A 214 23.31 -3.03 -9.55
CA SER A 214 24.52 -3.67 -10.06
C SER A 214 25.60 -3.84 -8.99
N VAL A 215 25.77 -2.87 -8.07
CA VAL A 215 26.70 -2.98 -6.94
C VAL A 215 26.36 -4.18 -6.06
N TYR A 216 25.10 -4.32 -5.67
CA TYR A 216 24.68 -5.45 -4.84
C TYR A 216 24.83 -6.79 -5.56
N LEU A 217 24.49 -6.88 -6.85
CA LEU A 217 24.72 -8.10 -7.64
C LEU A 217 26.19 -8.44 -7.79
N ASN A 218 27.06 -7.45 -7.99
CA ASN A 218 28.50 -7.66 -8.06
C ASN A 218 29.04 -8.17 -6.72
N ARG A 219 28.56 -7.65 -5.58
CA ARG A 219 28.89 -8.16 -4.24
C ARG A 219 28.41 -9.60 -4.07
N LEU A 220 27.19 -9.94 -4.44
CA LEU A 220 26.66 -11.31 -4.40
C LEU A 220 27.53 -12.28 -5.20
N ARG A 221 27.91 -11.94 -6.45
CA ARG A 221 28.78 -12.75 -7.30
C ARG A 221 30.19 -12.95 -6.72
N LYS A 222 30.66 -12.01 -5.92
CA LYS A 222 31.97 -12.06 -5.24
C LYS A 222 31.88 -12.57 -3.81
N HIS A 223 30.74 -13.07 -3.37
CA HIS A 223 30.48 -13.53 -2.00
C HIS A 223 30.83 -12.50 -0.91
N MET A 224 30.66 -11.22 -1.24
CA MET A 224 30.82 -10.12 -0.30
C MET A 224 29.53 -9.90 0.51
N LEU A 225 29.68 -9.42 1.74
CA LEU A 225 28.53 -8.94 2.53
C LEU A 225 27.89 -7.74 1.84
N LEU A 226 26.54 -7.66 1.85
CA LEU A 226 25.84 -6.54 1.20
C LEU A 226 25.98 -5.25 2.01
N GLY A 227 26.00 -5.32 3.36
CA GLY A 227 26.24 -4.18 4.23
C GLY A 227 25.28 -3.02 4.01
N ALA A 228 24.00 -3.31 3.91
CA ALA A 228 22.95 -2.34 3.66
C ALA A 228 22.25 -1.95 4.99
N ASP A 229 22.37 -0.70 5.42
CA ASP A 229 21.75 -0.19 6.66
C ASP A 229 20.26 -0.46 6.75
N PRO A 230 19.44 -0.30 5.67
CA PRO A 230 18.01 -0.58 5.71
C PRO A 230 17.66 -2.01 6.14
N THR A 231 18.52 -2.98 5.87
CA THR A 231 18.31 -4.37 6.29
C THR A 231 18.44 -4.53 7.80
N VAL A 232 19.35 -3.77 8.44
CA VAL A 232 19.49 -3.71 9.91
C VAL A 232 18.31 -3.00 10.53
N ILE A 233 17.85 -1.89 9.93
CA ILE A 233 16.64 -1.17 10.37
C ILE A 233 15.44 -2.12 10.37
N TYR A 234 15.25 -2.89 9.31
CA TYR A 234 14.16 -3.88 9.23
C TYR A 234 14.31 -4.97 10.29
N ALA A 235 15.53 -5.47 10.54
CA ALA A 235 15.80 -6.43 11.60
C ALA A 235 15.44 -5.87 13.00
N LEU A 236 15.74 -4.60 13.26
CA LEU A 236 15.37 -3.91 14.49
C LEU A 236 13.86 -3.75 14.63
N LYS A 237 13.14 -3.45 13.53
CA LYS A 237 11.66 -3.39 13.52
C LYS A 237 11.06 -4.76 13.87
N LEU A 238 11.53 -5.84 13.27
CA LEU A 238 11.09 -7.20 13.59
C LEU A 238 11.33 -7.57 15.05
N ALA A 239 12.39 -7.04 15.66
CA ALA A 239 12.72 -7.24 17.07
C ALA A 239 12.03 -6.25 18.03
N ASN A 240 11.16 -5.34 17.53
CA ASN A 240 10.56 -4.24 18.29
C ASN A 240 11.61 -3.35 19.01
N ARG A 241 12.76 -3.14 18.38
CA ARG A 241 13.90 -2.35 18.91
C ARG A 241 14.18 -1.08 18.11
N TRP A 242 13.46 -0.82 17.04
CA TRP A 242 13.65 0.37 16.20
C TRP A 242 13.08 1.62 16.90
N ASP A 243 13.94 2.60 17.16
CA ASP A 243 13.60 3.87 17.81
C ASP A 243 13.81 5.11 16.93
N GLY A 244 14.02 4.90 15.63
CA GLY A 244 14.21 5.98 14.65
C GLY A 244 15.69 6.30 14.36
N ASN A 245 16.64 5.66 15.04
CA ASN A 245 18.07 5.88 14.81
C ASN A 245 18.85 4.56 14.79
N ILE A 246 19.80 4.44 13.85
CA ILE A 246 20.71 3.28 13.76
C ILE A 246 22.03 3.64 14.45
N ARG A 247 22.49 2.77 15.35
CA ARG A 247 23.73 2.93 16.10
C ARG A 247 24.73 1.86 15.69
N LYS A 248 26.03 2.12 15.95
CA LYS A 248 27.09 1.15 15.68
C LYS A 248 26.86 -0.22 16.35
N ALA A 249 26.25 -0.23 17.54
CA ALA A 249 25.86 -1.46 18.23
C ALA A 249 24.78 -2.26 17.50
N ASP A 250 23.88 -1.57 16.78
CA ASP A 250 22.77 -2.21 16.07
C ASP A 250 23.25 -3.01 14.85
N LEU A 251 24.41 -2.64 14.28
CA LEU A 251 25.07 -3.42 13.22
C LEU A 251 25.49 -4.82 13.66
N GLN A 252 25.42 -5.11 14.97
CA GLN A 252 25.72 -6.42 15.54
C GLN A 252 24.47 -7.26 15.84
N ILE A 253 23.27 -6.78 15.51
CA ILE A 253 22.04 -7.53 15.75
C ILE A 253 22.12 -8.92 15.11
N ASP A 254 21.79 -9.95 15.90
CA ASP A 254 21.74 -11.33 15.42
C ASP A 254 20.40 -11.60 14.74
N SER A 255 20.35 -11.31 13.45
CA SER A 255 19.17 -11.47 12.61
C SER A 255 19.60 -11.87 11.21
N PRO A 256 18.93 -12.83 10.55
CA PRO A 256 19.23 -13.20 9.17
C PRO A 256 18.99 -12.07 8.18
N TYR A 257 18.30 -10.99 8.59
CA TYR A 257 18.20 -9.76 7.81
C TYR A 257 19.43 -8.86 7.90
N ASN A 258 20.33 -9.07 8.85
CA ASN A 258 21.53 -8.24 9.01
C ASN A 258 22.60 -8.57 7.97
N THR A 259 22.63 -7.83 6.87
CA THR A 259 23.58 -8.02 5.77
C THR A 259 25.02 -7.56 6.06
N TYR A 260 25.31 -7.04 7.26
CA TYR A 260 26.66 -6.84 7.77
C TYR A 260 27.26 -8.11 8.39
N ARG A 261 26.43 -9.09 8.74
CA ARG A 261 26.85 -10.33 9.41
C ARG A 261 26.58 -11.57 8.58
N PHE A 262 25.46 -11.59 7.86
CA PHE A 262 25.02 -12.75 7.09
C PHE A 262 25.24 -12.50 5.59
N PRO A 263 25.93 -13.44 4.88
CA PRO A 263 26.15 -13.32 3.45
C PRO A 263 24.87 -13.54 2.65
N ASN A 264 24.92 -13.18 1.37
CA ASN A 264 23.82 -13.26 0.42
C ASN A 264 22.68 -12.25 0.69
N LEU A 265 21.57 -12.40 -0.05
CA LEU A 265 20.35 -11.65 0.21
C LEU A 265 19.72 -12.07 1.55
N PRO A 266 19.04 -11.16 2.25
CA PRO A 266 18.25 -11.53 3.41
C PRO A 266 17.12 -12.50 3.03
N PRO A 267 16.43 -13.12 4.01
CA PRO A 267 15.39 -14.13 3.77
C PRO A 267 14.20 -13.64 2.94
N GLY A 268 14.02 -12.34 2.78
CA GLY A 268 12.95 -11.73 2.02
C GLY A 268 13.07 -10.21 1.96
N PRO A 269 12.13 -9.55 1.27
CA PRO A 269 12.10 -8.10 1.14
C PRO A 269 12.02 -7.39 2.49
N ILE A 270 12.47 -6.13 2.53
CA ILE A 270 12.49 -5.27 3.72
C ILE A 270 11.55 -4.06 3.60
N ALA A 271 10.95 -3.89 2.41
CA ALA A 271 10.00 -2.85 2.07
C ALA A 271 9.24 -3.23 0.80
N ASN A 272 8.18 -2.50 0.47
CA ASN A 272 7.45 -2.67 -0.77
C ASN A 272 8.02 -1.74 -1.86
N PRO A 273 8.74 -2.29 -2.85
CA PRO A 273 9.40 -1.49 -3.87
C PRO A 273 8.42 -0.98 -4.92
N GLY A 274 8.72 0.18 -5.50
CA GLY A 274 8.07 0.68 -6.70
C GLY A 274 8.56 -0.04 -7.97
N LEU A 275 7.86 0.20 -9.08
CA LEU A 275 8.17 -0.45 -10.37
C LEU A 275 9.59 -0.13 -10.85
N ALA A 276 10.10 1.08 -10.57
CA ALA A 276 11.44 1.49 -10.98
C ALA A 276 12.54 0.64 -10.32
N SER A 277 12.42 0.35 -9.01
CA SER A 277 13.35 -0.51 -8.30
C SER A 277 13.21 -1.98 -8.70
N LEU A 278 12.00 -2.45 -8.96
CA LEU A 278 11.75 -3.79 -9.50
C LEU A 278 12.45 -3.96 -10.87
N ARG A 279 12.29 -3.01 -11.79
CA ARG A 279 12.98 -3.01 -13.09
C ARG A 279 14.51 -2.95 -12.95
N ALA A 280 15.00 -2.14 -12.02
CA ALA A 280 16.43 -2.06 -11.75
C ALA A 280 17.01 -3.40 -11.26
N ALA A 281 16.25 -4.16 -10.46
CA ALA A 281 16.66 -5.49 -10.01
C ALA A 281 16.54 -6.57 -11.11
N VAL A 282 15.59 -6.44 -12.04
CA VAL A 282 15.43 -7.32 -13.21
C VAL A 282 16.58 -7.12 -14.21
N ALA A 283 16.89 -5.88 -14.53
CA ALA A 283 17.87 -5.49 -15.55
C ALA A 283 18.79 -4.36 -15.01
N PRO A 284 19.75 -4.70 -14.15
CA PRO A 284 20.68 -3.74 -13.56
C PRO A 284 21.64 -3.18 -14.60
N ALA A 285 22.25 -2.04 -14.29
CA ALA A 285 23.30 -1.47 -15.13
C ALA A 285 24.50 -2.43 -15.22
N LYS A 286 25.19 -2.40 -16.34
CA LYS A 286 26.48 -3.09 -16.49
C LYS A 286 27.57 -2.23 -15.86
N SER A 287 28.11 -2.65 -14.71
CA SER A 287 29.22 -1.96 -14.03
C SER A 287 30.06 -2.94 -13.23
N ASP A 288 31.28 -2.50 -12.88
CA ASP A 288 32.18 -3.22 -11.98
C ASP A 288 32.20 -2.63 -10.57
N PHE A 289 31.27 -1.70 -10.28
CA PHE A 289 31.21 -1.07 -8.97
C PHE A 289 30.90 -2.08 -7.86
N LEU A 290 31.58 -1.90 -6.73
CA LEU A 290 31.44 -2.71 -5.52
C LEU A 290 31.03 -1.86 -4.30
N TYR A 291 31.21 -0.54 -4.39
CA TYR A 291 31.01 0.39 -3.29
C TYR A 291 30.30 1.65 -3.79
N PHE A 292 29.54 2.26 -2.90
CA PHE A 292 29.02 3.60 -3.07
C PHE A 292 28.95 4.33 -1.73
N VAL A 293 28.92 5.66 -1.77
CA VAL A 293 28.76 6.53 -0.61
C VAL A 293 27.96 7.76 -1.01
N ALA A 294 27.03 8.20 -0.17
CA ALA A 294 26.18 9.36 -0.42
C ALA A 294 27.02 10.67 -0.48
N ARG A 295 26.66 11.56 -1.42
CA ARG A 295 27.29 12.88 -1.61
C ARG A 295 26.56 14.02 -0.91
N HIS A 296 25.47 13.75 -0.18
CA HIS A 296 24.57 14.73 0.47
C HIS A 296 23.80 15.66 -0.50
N ASP A 297 23.82 15.40 -1.80
CA ASP A 297 23.00 16.07 -2.84
C ASP A 297 21.94 15.13 -3.43
N GLY A 298 21.74 13.98 -2.77
CA GLY A 298 20.85 12.91 -3.21
C GLY A 298 21.49 11.95 -4.21
N THR A 299 22.78 12.14 -4.58
CA THR A 299 23.52 11.23 -5.44
C THR A 299 24.59 10.44 -4.65
N HIS A 300 25.18 9.45 -5.33
CA HIS A 300 26.24 8.63 -4.77
C HIS A 300 27.55 8.72 -5.58
N ALA A 301 28.66 8.56 -4.88
CA ALA A 301 29.97 8.30 -5.49
C ALA A 301 30.21 6.79 -5.51
N PHE A 302 30.37 6.22 -6.69
CA PHE A 302 30.59 4.78 -6.88
C PHE A 302 32.10 4.48 -6.99
N ALA A 303 32.53 3.28 -6.56
CA ALA A 303 33.90 2.83 -6.62
C ALA A 303 33.98 1.31 -6.89
N THR A 304 35.02 0.89 -7.60
CA THR A 304 35.29 -0.51 -7.94
C THR A 304 36.20 -1.22 -6.89
N ASN A 305 36.87 -0.45 -6.04
CA ASN A 305 37.79 -0.96 -5.01
C ASN A 305 37.65 -0.16 -3.71
N VAL A 306 38.19 -0.74 -2.63
CA VAL A 306 38.10 -0.17 -1.27
C VAL A 306 38.92 1.12 -1.11
N ASN A 307 40.02 1.30 -1.85
CA ASN A 307 40.85 2.50 -1.72
C ASN A 307 40.12 3.73 -2.25
N ASP A 308 39.52 3.61 -3.41
CA ASP A 308 38.70 4.69 -3.98
C ASP A 308 37.42 4.95 -3.15
N HIS A 309 36.80 3.90 -2.61
CA HIS A 309 35.71 4.04 -1.67
C HIS A 309 36.13 4.83 -0.43
N ASN A 310 37.24 4.47 0.21
CA ASN A 310 37.73 5.18 1.38
C ASN A 310 38.06 6.65 1.07
N ARG A 311 38.59 6.95 -0.12
CA ARG A 311 38.78 8.32 -0.58
C ARG A 311 37.43 9.07 -0.69
N ASN A 312 36.45 8.45 -1.28
CA ASN A 312 35.10 9.02 -1.38
C ASN A 312 34.47 9.27 0.02
N VAL A 313 34.63 8.34 0.95
CA VAL A 313 34.19 8.50 2.35
C VAL A 313 34.88 9.71 3.00
N GLN A 314 36.18 9.88 2.82
CA GLN A 314 36.89 11.04 3.37
C GLN A 314 36.35 12.36 2.80
N ILE A 315 36.08 12.43 1.50
CA ILE A 315 35.59 13.63 0.83
C ILE A 315 34.15 13.92 1.23
N TYR A 316 33.26 12.93 1.03
CA TYR A 316 31.80 13.16 1.09
C TYR A 316 31.21 12.96 2.48
N GLN A 317 31.90 12.28 3.41
CA GLN A 317 31.40 12.09 4.78
C GLN A 317 32.26 12.91 5.76
N VAL A 318 33.55 12.59 5.90
CA VAL A 318 34.38 13.18 6.98
C VAL A 318 34.59 14.67 6.78
N GLN A 319 35.01 15.11 5.58
CA GLN A 319 35.24 16.54 5.31
C GLN A 319 33.94 17.34 5.31
N TRP A 320 32.86 16.77 4.76
CA TRP A 320 31.55 17.42 4.75
C TRP A 320 31.06 17.71 6.18
N TYR A 321 31.09 16.73 7.09
CA TYR A 321 30.72 16.95 8.49
C TYR A 321 31.62 17.96 9.20
N ARG A 322 32.93 17.94 8.96
CA ARG A 322 33.86 18.95 9.53
C ARG A 322 33.50 20.36 9.07
N ASN A 323 33.20 20.55 7.80
CA ASN A 323 32.82 21.85 7.24
C ASN A 323 31.49 22.35 7.81
N GLN A 324 30.50 21.49 8.00
CA GLN A 324 29.21 21.84 8.61
C GLN A 324 29.39 22.28 10.07
N HIS A 325 30.18 21.58 10.86
CA HIS A 325 30.46 21.98 12.25
C HIS A 325 31.22 23.30 12.35
N GLN A 326 32.16 23.56 11.43
CA GLN A 326 32.88 24.84 11.39
C GLN A 326 31.98 26.01 10.95
N ALA A 327 31.02 25.76 10.08
CA ALA A 327 30.05 26.79 9.66
C ALA A 327 29.02 27.09 10.75
N ALA A 328 28.61 26.11 11.56
CA ALA A 328 27.68 26.27 12.69
C ALA A 328 28.30 26.92 13.93
N SER A 329 29.64 27.00 14.00
CA SER A 329 30.39 27.62 15.11
C SER A 329 30.86 29.04 14.81
N LYS A 330 30.51 29.59 13.65
CA LYS A 330 30.67 31.01 13.27
C LYS A 330 29.34 31.72 13.31
#